data_ad8b85f5a81756f9404a3c240c580660
#
_entry.id   ad8b85f5a81756f9404a3c240c580660
#
_cell.length_a   1.000
_cell.length_b   1.000
_cell.length_c   1.000
_cell.angle_alpha   90.00
_cell.angle_beta   90.00
_cell.angle_gamma   90.00
#
_symmetry.space_group_name_H-M   'P 1'
#
loop_
_entity.id
_entity.type
_entity.pdbx_description
1 polymer ?
#
loop_
_entity_poly.entity_id
_entity_poly.type
_entity_poly.pdbx_seq_one_letter_code
_entity_poly.pdbx_strand_id
1 'polypeptide(L)'
;LLKTNFGDITMELYNDNAPITVENFLQYVRTDFYTDLLFHRVIEGFMIQGGGYYVDGGYPYQQITNAPIINESYNNLSNLTGTVAMARTPDPNSATSQFFINVADNLFLDKKNAADKIGYCVFGKVVSGMNVVDAIGQTPVEDLRYIDPAFQNIPYPTLVIINNAELLTPGYWLPGDIGNDGFVNFRDFAYLAANWKKTGSNLLGDLNQNNAVDANDVRLFSQGWLTKT
;
A
#
# COMPACT_ATOMS: atom_id res chain seq x y z
N LEU A 1 -2.13 2.75 7.35
CA LEU A 1 -1.14 3.22 8.31
C LEU A 1 0.16 2.43 8.15
N LEU A 2 1.29 3.10 8.02
CA LEU A 2 2.61 2.51 8.21
C LEU A 2 3.13 2.94 9.57
N LYS A 3 3.47 1.98 10.42
CA LYS A 3 4.17 2.22 11.70
C LYS A 3 5.66 2.05 11.45
N THR A 4 6.45 3.08 11.65
CA THR A 4 7.90 3.02 11.45
C THR A 4 8.63 3.28 12.78
N ASN A 5 9.92 2.97 12.82
CA ASN A 5 10.76 3.33 13.97
C ASN A 5 11.02 4.86 14.08
N PHE A 6 10.56 5.66 13.09
CA PHE A 6 10.56 7.12 13.12
C PHE A 6 9.21 7.72 13.51
N GLY A 7 8.13 6.92 13.54
CA GLY A 7 6.75 7.32 13.82
C GLY A 7 5.77 6.80 12.77
N ASP A 8 4.55 7.25 12.89
CA ASP A 8 3.42 6.77 12.10
C ASP A 8 3.20 7.63 10.84
N ILE A 9 2.93 6.98 9.71
CA ILE A 9 2.60 7.61 8.42
C ILE A 9 1.24 7.07 7.97
N THR A 10 0.22 7.93 7.99
CA THR A 10 -1.12 7.57 7.50
C THR A 10 -1.29 8.00 6.05
N MET A 11 -1.73 7.07 5.21
CA MET A 11 -1.96 7.31 3.78
C MET A 11 -3.43 7.10 3.42
N GLU A 12 -3.95 7.97 2.57
CA GLU A 12 -5.19 7.76 1.82
C GLU A 12 -4.84 7.13 0.48
N LEU A 13 -5.57 6.09 0.07
CA LEU A 13 -5.34 5.39 -1.19
C LEU A 13 -6.43 5.75 -2.21
N TYR A 14 -6.05 5.90 -3.47
CA TYR A 14 -6.91 6.38 -4.55
C TYR A 14 -7.44 5.23 -5.39
N ASN A 15 -8.33 4.42 -4.81
CA ASN A 15 -8.87 3.23 -5.46
C ASN A 15 -9.54 3.52 -6.82
N ASP A 16 -10.24 4.65 -6.95
CA ASP A 16 -10.93 5.00 -8.19
C ASP A 16 -9.96 5.39 -9.33
N ASN A 17 -8.76 5.85 -8.97
CA ASN A 17 -7.74 6.30 -9.94
C ASN A 17 -6.71 5.22 -10.27
N ALA A 18 -6.46 4.27 -9.37
CA ALA A 18 -5.45 3.24 -9.52
C ALA A 18 -5.89 1.92 -8.85
N PRO A 19 -7.02 1.31 -9.28
CA PRO A 19 -7.62 0.17 -8.59
C PRO A 19 -6.71 -1.06 -8.52
N ILE A 20 -5.96 -1.37 -9.59
CA ILE A 20 -5.04 -2.52 -9.63
C ILE A 20 -3.87 -2.28 -8.67
N THR A 21 -3.33 -1.07 -8.67
CA THR A 21 -2.19 -0.68 -7.83
C THR A 21 -2.59 -0.65 -6.36
N VAL A 22 -3.75 -0.10 -6.03
CA VAL A 22 -4.27 -0.06 -4.65
C VAL A 22 -4.52 -1.48 -4.15
N GLU A 23 -5.19 -2.34 -4.93
CA GLU A 23 -5.45 -3.72 -4.51
C GLU A 23 -4.14 -4.51 -4.32
N ASN A 24 -3.16 -4.35 -5.21
CA ASN A 24 -1.84 -4.95 -5.06
C ASN A 24 -1.16 -4.51 -3.74
N PHE A 25 -1.17 -3.21 -3.44
CA PHE A 25 -0.60 -2.68 -2.19
C PHE A 25 -1.33 -3.24 -0.97
N LEU A 26 -2.67 -3.25 -0.99
CA LEU A 26 -3.49 -3.76 0.10
C LEU A 26 -3.32 -5.27 0.31
N GLN A 27 -3.08 -6.05 -0.73
CA GLN A 27 -2.74 -7.46 -0.61
C GLN A 27 -1.48 -7.68 0.24
N TYR A 28 -0.44 -6.88 0.01
CA TYR A 28 0.79 -6.93 0.81
C TYR A 28 0.54 -6.47 2.25
N VAL A 29 -0.30 -5.44 2.47
CA VAL A 29 -0.67 -5.00 3.83
C VAL A 29 -1.40 -6.11 4.60
N ARG A 30 -2.38 -6.80 3.96
CA ARG A 30 -3.18 -7.85 4.61
C ARG A 30 -2.39 -9.11 4.97
N THR A 31 -1.26 -9.33 4.33
CA THR A 31 -0.39 -10.49 4.56
C THR A 31 0.82 -10.15 5.44
N ASP A 32 0.80 -9.00 6.12
CA ASP A 32 1.91 -8.48 6.95
C ASP A 32 3.26 -8.40 6.21
N PHE A 33 3.22 -8.37 4.87
CA PHE A 33 4.40 -8.41 4.02
C PHE A 33 5.38 -7.27 4.31
N TYR A 34 4.87 -6.07 4.64
CA TYR A 34 5.70 -4.89 4.88
C TYR A 34 6.36 -4.86 6.25
N THR A 35 6.02 -5.79 7.15
CA THR A 35 6.62 -5.89 8.48
C THR A 35 8.11 -6.16 8.38
N ASP A 36 8.90 -5.37 9.11
CA ASP A 36 10.36 -5.38 9.17
C ASP A 36 11.07 -5.02 7.84
N LEU A 37 10.33 -4.51 6.84
CA LEU A 37 10.95 -4.00 5.62
C LEU A 37 11.52 -2.59 5.79
N LEU A 38 12.52 -2.27 4.98
CA LEU A 38 13.24 -1.01 5.00
C LEU A 38 12.66 0.04 4.07
N PHE A 39 12.79 1.30 4.46
CA PHE A 39 13.03 2.37 3.50
C PHE A 39 14.51 2.32 3.11
N HIS A 40 14.79 1.57 2.07
CA HIS A 40 16.16 1.20 1.66
C HIS A 40 16.84 2.23 0.77
N ARG A 41 16.09 3.22 0.27
CA ARG A 41 16.62 4.30 -0.57
C ARG A 41 15.96 5.63 -0.21
N VAL A 42 16.76 6.55 0.28
CA VAL A 42 16.33 7.89 0.69
C VAL A 42 17.16 8.92 -0.07
N ILE A 43 16.50 9.87 -0.73
CA ILE A 43 17.15 10.97 -1.43
C ILE A 43 16.48 12.26 -0.98
N GLU A 44 17.24 13.09 -0.27
CA GLU A 44 16.78 14.39 0.20
C GLU A 44 16.28 15.26 -0.97
N GLY A 45 15.15 15.93 -0.78
CA GLY A 45 14.54 16.78 -1.80
C GLY A 45 13.96 16.00 -2.99
N PHE A 46 13.88 14.67 -2.91
CA PHE A 46 13.29 13.83 -3.96
C PHE A 46 12.24 12.86 -3.41
N MET A 47 12.64 11.75 -2.79
CA MET A 47 11.71 10.74 -2.31
C MET A 47 12.33 9.81 -1.25
N ILE A 48 11.47 9.10 -0.52
CA ILE A 48 11.83 7.96 0.32
C ILE A 48 11.19 6.69 -0.28
N GLN A 49 11.99 5.65 -0.56
CA GLN A 49 11.53 4.41 -1.21
C GLN A 49 11.74 3.21 -0.29
N GLY A 50 10.70 2.38 -0.17
CA GLY A 50 10.71 1.20 0.70
C GLY A 50 9.88 0.04 0.15
N GLY A 51 9.68 -0.98 1.01
CA GLY A 51 8.79 -2.10 0.74
C GLY A 51 9.36 -3.21 -0.13
N GLY A 52 10.69 -3.37 -0.18
CA GLY A 52 11.32 -4.42 -0.99
C GLY A 52 12.44 -5.19 -0.32
N TYR A 53 12.99 -4.69 0.78
CA TYR A 53 14.18 -5.27 1.43
C TYR A 53 14.01 -5.32 2.95
N TYR A 54 14.57 -6.37 3.56
CA TYR A 54 14.73 -6.54 5.00
C TYR A 54 16.20 -6.82 5.34
N VAL A 55 16.56 -6.75 6.63
CA VAL A 55 17.91 -7.10 7.11
C VAL A 55 17.83 -8.34 7.98
N ASP A 56 18.67 -9.32 7.71
CA ASP A 56 18.88 -10.51 8.53
C ASP A 56 20.37 -10.72 8.74
N GLY A 57 20.79 -11.00 9.99
CA GLY A 57 22.19 -11.18 10.36
C GLY A 57 23.11 -10.02 9.98
N GLY A 58 22.56 -8.79 9.82
CA GLY A 58 23.30 -7.59 9.39
C GLY A 58 23.46 -7.44 7.87
N TYR A 59 22.89 -8.34 7.08
CA TYR A 59 22.89 -8.28 5.62
C TYR A 59 21.48 -8.00 5.09
N PRO A 60 21.36 -7.19 4.03
CA PRO A 60 20.09 -6.92 3.39
C PRO A 60 19.72 -8.03 2.39
N TYR A 61 18.43 -8.36 2.35
CA TYR A 61 17.84 -9.33 1.44
C TYR A 61 16.60 -8.75 0.77
N GLN A 62 16.42 -9.08 -0.50
CA GLN A 62 15.19 -8.74 -1.22
C GLN A 62 14.07 -9.68 -0.79
N GLN A 63 12.91 -9.13 -0.46
CA GLN A 63 11.72 -9.90 -0.12
C GLN A 63 11.09 -10.50 -1.38
N ILE A 64 10.61 -11.75 -1.29
CA ILE A 64 9.95 -12.44 -2.40
C ILE A 64 8.57 -11.82 -2.63
N THR A 65 8.28 -11.41 -3.86
CA THR A 65 7.07 -10.69 -4.22
C THR A 65 6.10 -11.53 -5.07
N ASN A 66 4.84 -11.08 -5.17
CA ASN A 66 3.90 -11.56 -6.16
C ASN A 66 4.32 -11.15 -7.58
N ALA A 67 3.59 -11.64 -8.59
CA ALA A 67 3.78 -11.22 -9.98
C ALA A 67 3.60 -9.70 -10.15
N PRO A 68 4.32 -9.08 -11.09
CA PRO A 68 4.20 -7.65 -11.34
C PRO A 68 2.82 -7.27 -11.90
N ILE A 69 2.48 -5.98 -11.71
CA ILE A 69 1.19 -5.40 -12.12
C ILE A 69 1.33 -4.44 -13.29
N ILE A 70 0.22 -4.20 -13.97
CA ILE A 70 0.10 -3.19 -15.04
C ILE A 70 0.25 -1.79 -14.42
N ASN A 71 0.97 -0.91 -15.11
CA ASN A 71 1.17 0.48 -14.70
C ASN A 71 -0.09 1.33 -15.02
N GLU A 72 -0.64 1.95 -13.97
CA GLU A 72 -1.82 2.83 -14.08
C GLU A 72 -1.46 4.33 -14.05
N SER A 73 -0.25 4.72 -14.45
CA SER A 73 0.21 6.13 -14.46
C SER A 73 -0.57 7.06 -15.42
N TYR A 74 -1.50 6.51 -16.19
CA TYR A 74 -2.43 7.26 -17.05
C TYR A 74 -3.63 7.86 -16.28
N ASN A 75 -3.63 7.74 -14.96
CA ASN A 75 -4.71 8.15 -14.05
C ASN A 75 -4.81 9.68 -13.80
N ASN A 76 -3.99 10.48 -14.49
CA ASN A 76 -3.92 11.93 -14.37
C ASN A 76 -3.49 12.49 -12.99
N LEU A 77 -2.96 11.64 -12.12
CA LEU A 77 -2.36 12.08 -10.87
C LEU A 77 -0.91 12.47 -11.09
N SER A 78 -0.45 13.47 -10.33
CA SER A 78 0.92 13.98 -10.40
C SER A 78 1.73 13.58 -9.16
N ASN A 79 3.02 13.37 -9.35
CA ASN A 79 4.00 13.09 -8.30
C ASN A 79 4.33 14.38 -7.53
N LEU A 80 3.37 14.86 -6.75
CA LEU A 80 3.51 16.02 -5.86
C LEU A 80 4.02 15.62 -4.49
N THR A 81 4.52 16.56 -3.72
CA THR A 81 4.93 16.38 -2.33
C THR A 81 3.83 15.65 -1.52
N GLY A 82 4.23 14.61 -0.80
CA GLY A 82 3.35 13.77 0.00
C GLY A 82 2.58 12.69 -0.78
N THR A 83 2.63 12.65 -2.11
CA THR A 83 2.01 11.55 -2.88
C THR A 83 2.82 10.26 -2.80
N VAL A 84 2.10 9.14 -2.90
CA VAL A 84 2.67 7.78 -2.86
C VAL A 84 2.55 7.16 -4.25
N ALA A 85 3.66 6.65 -4.78
CA ALA A 85 3.70 6.04 -6.11
C ALA A 85 4.47 4.71 -6.10
N MET A 86 4.17 3.84 -7.10
CA MET A 86 4.85 2.56 -7.25
C MET A 86 6.23 2.73 -7.86
N ALA A 87 7.23 2.11 -7.23
CA ALA A 87 8.54 1.94 -7.83
C ALA A 87 8.51 0.81 -8.88
N ARG A 88 9.32 0.94 -9.91
CA ARG A 88 9.43 -0.02 -11.02
C ARG A 88 10.81 -0.01 -11.65
N THR A 89 11.13 -1.03 -12.41
CA THR A 89 12.29 -1.06 -13.31
C THR A 89 12.01 -0.24 -14.60
N PRO A 90 12.93 -0.18 -15.57
CA PRO A 90 12.63 0.40 -16.88
C PRO A 90 11.44 -0.23 -17.61
N ASP A 91 11.09 -1.49 -17.33
CA ASP A 91 9.84 -2.07 -17.81
C ASP A 91 8.66 -1.40 -17.09
N PRO A 92 7.73 -0.79 -17.84
CA PRO A 92 6.57 -0.11 -17.27
C PRO A 92 5.71 -0.98 -16.34
N ASN A 93 5.56 -2.26 -16.68
CA ASN A 93 4.69 -3.21 -15.97
C ASN A 93 5.48 -4.13 -15.03
N SER A 94 6.53 -3.61 -14.39
CA SER A 94 7.39 -4.37 -13.48
C SER A 94 7.17 -4.06 -12.00
N ALA A 95 6.22 -3.20 -11.66
CA ALA A 95 5.92 -2.86 -10.26
C ALA A 95 5.39 -4.08 -9.50
N THR A 96 5.91 -4.29 -8.28
CA THR A 96 5.47 -5.37 -7.38
C THR A 96 5.07 -4.81 -6.01
N SER A 97 5.98 -4.79 -5.04
CA SER A 97 5.71 -4.35 -3.66
C SER A 97 6.31 -2.98 -3.33
N GLN A 98 7.37 -2.57 -4.05
CA GLN A 98 8.09 -1.35 -3.70
C GLN A 98 7.30 -0.09 -4.06
N PHE A 99 7.29 0.86 -3.14
CA PHE A 99 6.67 2.17 -3.32
C PHE A 99 7.61 3.27 -2.86
N PHE A 100 7.29 4.50 -3.24
CA PHE A 100 7.99 5.68 -2.72
C PHE A 100 7.00 6.78 -2.34
N ILE A 101 7.42 7.60 -1.37
CA ILE A 101 6.71 8.81 -0.96
C ILE A 101 7.51 10.00 -1.45
N ASN A 102 6.88 10.89 -2.19
CA ASN A 102 7.50 12.10 -2.71
C ASN A 102 7.71 13.11 -1.57
N VAL A 103 8.95 13.57 -1.35
CA VAL A 103 9.26 14.63 -0.38
C VAL A 103 9.35 16.02 -1.04
N ALA A 104 9.24 16.07 -2.36
CA ALA A 104 9.17 17.27 -3.19
C ALA A 104 8.25 17.04 -4.38
N ASP A 105 7.93 18.09 -5.15
CA ASP A 105 7.18 17.99 -6.39
C ASP A 105 8.07 17.42 -7.51
N ASN A 106 7.83 16.17 -7.85
CA ASN A 106 8.60 15.39 -8.82
C ASN A 106 7.89 15.26 -10.16
N LEU A 107 7.45 16.37 -10.73
CA LEU A 107 6.65 16.40 -11.97
C LEU A 107 7.31 15.71 -13.17
N PHE A 108 8.64 15.53 -13.14
CA PHE A 108 9.38 14.80 -14.17
C PHE A 108 9.09 13.27 -14.14
N LEU A 109 8.45 12.76 -13.09
CA LEU A 109 7.96 11.38 -12.97
C LEU A 109 6.56 11.18 -13.55
N ASP A 110 5.85 12.26 -13.85
CA ASP A 110 4.51 12.19 -14.43
C ASP A 110 4.58 11.74 -15.89
N LYS A 111 3.61 10.96 -16.35
CA LYS A 111 3.54 10.44 -17.72
C LYS A 111 3.85 11.48 -18.79
N LYS A 112 3.30 12.69 -18.68
CA LYS A 112 3.49 13.76 -19.66
C LYS A 112 4.93 14.27 -19.74
N ASN A 113 5.68 14.18 -18.63
CA ASN A 113 7.02 14.75 -18.48
C ASN A 113 8.12 13.67 -18.45
N ALA A 114 7.77 12.44 -18.07
CA ALA A 114 8.72 11.34 -17.93
C ALA A 114 9.47 11.05 -19.25
N ALA A 115 10.74 10.70 -19.14
CA ALA A 115 11.60 10.41 -20.29
C ALA A 115 11.08 9.23 -21.13
N ASP A 116 10.49 8.23 -20.48
CA ASP A 116 9.88 7.06 -21.12
C ASP A 116 8.45 7.29 -21.63
N LYS A 117 7.86 8.47 -21.38
CA LYS A 117 6.48 8.85 -21.72
C LYS A 117 5.41 7.98 -21.04
N ILE A 118 5.77 7.24 -20.01
CA ILE A 118 4.89 6.36 -19.24
C ILE A 118 4.76 6.87 -17.80
N GLY A 119 5.89 7.16 -17.14
CA GLY A 119 5.91 7.71 -15.79
C GLY A 119 5.61 6.69 -14.69
N TYR A 120 5.35 7.19 -13.48
CA TYR A 120 5.15 6.41 -12.26
C TYR A 120 3.73 6.59 -11.75
N CYS A 121 3.09 5.49 -11.39
CA CYS A 121 1.69 5.47 -10.94
C CYS A 121 1.57 6.01 -9.52
N VAL A 122 1.02 7.20 -9.36
CA VAL A 122 0.54 7.71 -8.07
C VAL A 122 -0.75 6.97 -7.71
N PHE A 123 -0.81 6.41 -6.49
CA PHE A 123 -1.97 5.63 -6.02
C PHE A 123 -2.47 6.04 -4.63
N GLY A 124 -1.88 7.08 -4.05
CA GLY A 124 -2.29 7.61 -2.76
C GLY A 124 -1.52 8.86 -2.34
N LYS A 125 -1.82 9.34 -1.15
CA LYS A 125 -1.08 10.44 -0.51
C LYS A 125 -1.01 10.26 1.01
N VAL A 126 -0.01 10.85 1.63
CA VAL A 126 0.12 11.01 3.08
C VAL A 126 -0.90 12.04 3.56
N VAL A 127 -1.75 11.65 4.51
CA VAL A 127 -2.76 12.51 5.15
C VAL A 127 -2.37 12.89 6.58
N SER A 128 -1.48 12.12 7.21
CA SER A 128 -0.88 12.43 8.50
C SER A 128 0.52 11.82 8.59
N GLY A 129 1.44 12.48 9.29
CA GLY A 129 2.81 12.00 9.45
C GLY A 129 3.80 12.51 8.40
N MET A 130 3.51 13.61 7.67
CA MET A 130 4.50 14.24 6.77
C MET A 130 5.77 14.65 7.49
N ASN A 131 5.69 15.09 8.74
CA ASN A 131 6.86 15.37 9.58
C ASN A 131 7.75 14.14 9.80
N VAL A 132 7.16 12.92 9.84
CA VAL A 132 7.90 11.65 9.91
C VAL A 132 8.57 11.37 8.56
N VAL A 133 7.84 11.56 7.44
CA VAL A 133 8.39 11.44 6.08
C VAL A 133 9.57 12.39 5.87
N ASP A 134 9.44 13.64 6.30
CA ASP A 134 10.51 14.65 6.21
C ASP A 134 11.72 14.27 7.09
N ALA A 135 11.48 13.78 8.31
CA ALA A 135 12.55 13.29 9.19
C ALA A 135 13.32 12.12 8.56
N ILE A 136 12.61 11.18 7.94
CA ILE A 136 13.22 10.08 7.17
C ILE A 136 14.02 10.65 5.98
N GLY A 137 13.44 11.59 5.24
CA GLY A 137 14.07 12.23 4.08
C GLY A 137 15.38 12.96 4.39
N GLN A 138 15.59 13.37 5.64
CA GLN A 138 16.78 14.04 6.15
C GLN A 138 17.78 13.10 6.83
N THR A 139 17.51 11.80 6.89
CA THR A 139 18.41 10.82 7.52
C THR A 139 19.74 10.77 6.76
N PRO A 140 20.89 10.72 7.45
CA PRO A 140 22.16 10.44 6.80
C PRO A 140 22.09 9.14 6.01
N VAL A 141 22.67 9.12 4.82
CA VAL A 141 22.68 7.97 3.91
C VAL A 141 24.09 7.58 3.51
N GLU A 142 24.28 6.30 3.23
CA GLU A 142 25.51 5.76 2.68
C GLU A 142 25.27 5.04 1.34
N ASP A 143 26.34 4.96 0.54
CA ASP A 143 26.37 4.20 -0.72
C ASP A 143 26.91 2.81 -0.45
N LEU A 144 26.03 1.84 -0.33
CA LEU A 144 26.35 0.42 -0.13
C LEU A 144 26.11 -0.41 -1.38
N ARG A 145 26.26 0.17 -2.61
CA ARG A 145 26.11 -0.56 -3.88
C ARG A 145 27.07 -1.72 -4.07
N TYR A 146 28.13 -1.78 -3.29
CA TYR A 146 29.02 -2.92 -3.26
C TYR A 146 28.40 -4.17 -2.64
N ILE A 147 27.29 -4.01 -1.88
CA ILE A 147 26.48 -5.08 -1.32
C ILE A 147 25.32 -5.40 -2.28
N ASP A 148 24.53 -4.40 -2.66
CA ASP A 148 23.42 -4.53 -3.61
C ASP A 148 23.21 -3.20 -4.36
N PRO A 149 23.03 -3.21 -5.69
CA PRO A 149 22.80 -2.01 -6.49
C PRO A 149 21.64 -1.12 -6.01
N ALA A 150 20.65 -1.68 -5.28
CA ALA A 150 19.53 -0.94 -4.72
C ALA A 150 19.93 -0.01 -3.57
N PHE A 151 21.09 -0.21 -2.92
CA PHE A 151 21.53 0.52 -1.73
C PHE A 151 22.42 1.70 -2.04
N GLN A 152 22.07 2.49 -3.05
CA GLN A 152 22.81 3.68 -3.40
C GLN A 152 22.73 4.76 -2.32
N ASN A 153 21.59 4.89 -1.63
CA ASN A 153 21.32 5.92 -0.63
C ASN A 153 20.52 5.29 0.52
N ILE A 154 21.09 4.29 1.17
CA ILE A 154 20.44 3.62 2.30
C ILE A 154 20.65 4.45 3.57
N PRO A 155 19.63 4.68 4.40
CA PRO A 155 19.77 5.30 5.72
C PRO A 155 20.79 4.54 6.58
N TYR A 156 21.81 5.25 7.07
CA TYR A 156 22.88 4.68 7.88
C TYR A 156 23.47 5.76 8.81
N PRO A 157 23.88 5.45 10.05
CA PRO A 157 23.86 4.14 10.70
C PRO A 157 22.49 3.69 11.21
N THR A 158 21.48 4.56 11.16
CA THR A 158 20.13 4.25 11.62
C THR A 158 19.25 3.81 10.44
N LEU A 159 18.96 2.52 10.38
CA LEU A 159 18.01 2.00 9.39
C LEU A 159 16.60 2.51 9.66
N VAL A 160 15.87 2.80 8.59
CA VAL A 160 14.45 3.15 8.65
C VAL A 160 13.61 1.91 8.36
N ILE A 161 12.89 1.45 9.39
CA ILE A 161 12.16 0.17 9.37
C ILE A 161 10.66 0.43 9.42
N ILE A 162 9.92 -0.25 8.57
CA ILE A 162 8.45 -0.37 8.67
C ILE A 162 8.17 -1.49 9.67
N ASN A 163 7.82 -1.13 10.91
CA ASN A 163 7.52 -2.12 11.95
C ASN A 163 6.22 -2.87 11.67
N ASN A 164 5.25 -2.22 11.03
CA ASN A 164 3.98 -2.80 10.62
C ASN A 164 3.28 -1.91 9.59
N ALA A 165 2.43 -2.54 8.77
CA ALA A 165 1.49 -1.85 7.89
C ALA A 165 0.08 -2.38 8.16
N GLU A 166 -0.87 -1.49 8.44
CA GLU A 166 -2.24 -1.89 8.78
C GLU A 166 -3.28 -1.03 8.08
N LEU A 167 -4.43 -1.63 7.81
CA LEU A 167 -5.60 -0.90 7.37
C LEU A 167 -6.20 -0.16 8.56
N LEU A 168 -6.26 1.17 8.45
CA LEU A 168 -7.13 1.94 9.31
C LEU A 168 -8.51 1.88 8.67
N THR A 169 -9.35 1.00 9.16
CA THR A 169 -10.78 1.12 8.90
C THR A 169 -11.22 2.42 9.59
N PRO A 170 -11.62 3.48 8.85
CA PRO A 170 -12.38 4.54 9.48
C PRO A 170 -13.52 3.82 10.19
N GLY A 171 -13.92 4.24 11.38
CA GLY A 171 -14.97 3.57 12.17
C GLY A 171 -16.35 3.49 11.49
N TYR A 172 -16.39 3.39 10.21
CA TYR A 172 -17.49 3.04 9.33
C TYR A 172 -17.39 1.55 9.04
N TRP A 173 -18.12 0.77 9.85
CA TRP A 173 -18.53 -0.56 9.44
C TRP A 173 -19.29 -0.40 8.11
N LEU A 174 -18.64 -0.79 7.00
CA LEU A 174 -19.32 -0.88 5.71
C LEU A 174 -20.18 -2.15 5.75
N PRO A 175 -21.51 -2.02 5.77
CA PRO A 175 -22.35 -3.21 5.68
C PRO A 175 -21.96 -4.00 4.44
N GLY A 176 -21.46 -5.24 4.63
CA GLY A 176 -21.03 -6.09 3.53
C GLY A 176 -19.52 -6.25 3.35
N ASP A 177 -18.67 -5.46 4.00
CA ASP A 177 -17.21 -5.68 4.05
C ASP A 177 -16.89 -6.80 5.05
N ILE A 178 -17.09 -8.04 4.61
CA ILE A 178 -16.95 -9.25 5.44
C ILE A 178 -15.46 -9.56 5.67
N GLY A 179 -14.64 -9.26 4.68
CA GLY A 179 -13.19 -9.42 4.75
C GLY A 179 -12.49 -8.33 5.56
N ASN A 180 -13.22 -7.28 5.97
CA ASN A 180 -12.70 -6.11 6.69
C ASN A 180 -11.51 -5.46 5.97
N ASP A 181 -11.61 -5.40 4.63
CA ASP A 181 -10.57 -4.85 3.76
C ASP A 181 -10.87 -3.41 3.28
N GLY A 182 -11.97 -2.83 3.76
CA GLY A 182 -12.42 -1.48 3.43
C GLY A 182 -13.22 -1.37 2.13
N PHE A 183 -13.50 -2.50 1.47
CA PHE A 183 -14.27 -2.57 0.22
C PHE A 183 -15.36 -3.63 0.32
N VAL A 184 -16.51 -3.37 -0.30
CA VAL A 184 -17.55 -4.37 -0.52
C VAL A 184 -17.44 -4.86 -1.96
N ASN A 185 -16.93 -6.08 -2.16
CA ASN A 185 -16.60 -6.64 -3.47
C ASN A 185 -16.92 -8.14 -3.58
N PHE A 186 -16.53 -8.80 -4.69
CA PHE A 186 -16.77 -10.23 -4.90
C PHE A 186 -16.09 -11.14 -3.87
N ARG A 187 -15.03 -10.70 -3.20
CA ARG A 187 -14.38 -11.45 -2.15
C ARG A 187 -15.28 -11.57 -0.93
N ASP A 188 -15.94 -10.48 -0.55
CA ASP A 188 -16.91 -10.47 0.54
C ASP A 188 -18.12 -11.31 0.22
N PHE A 189 -18.60 -11.22 -1.03
CA PHE A 189 -19.66 -12.11 -1.51
C PHE A 189 -19.25 -13.59 -1.43
N ALA A 190 -17.99 -13.92 -1.71
CA ALA A 190 -17.49 -15.29 -1.58
C ALA A 190 -17.52 -15.78 -0.13
N TYR A 191 -17.19 -14.95 0.86
CA TYR A 191 -17.31 -15.29 2.28
C TYR A 191 -18.77 -15.53 2.67
N LEU A 192 -19.69 -14.67 2.25
CA LEU A 192 -21.13 -14.84 2.48
C LEU A 192 -21.64 -16.13 1.84
N ALA A 193 -21.30 -16.38 0.57
CA ALA A 193 -21.71 -17.57 -0.16
C ALA A 193 -21.16 -18.87 0.47
N ALA A 194 -19.90 -18.87 0.93
CA ALA A 194 -19.28 -20.03 1.58
C ALA A 194 -19.96 -20.42 2.91
N ASN A 195 -20.61 -19.45 3.56
CA ASN A 195 -21.31 -19.65 4.83
C ASN A 195 -22.84 -19.64 4.68
N TRP A 196 -23.34 -19.60 3.46
CA TRP A 196 -24.78 -19.56 3.17
C TRP A 196 -25.57 -20.69 3.87
N LYS A 197 -26.63 -20.32 4.55
CA LYS A 197 -27.49 -21.22 5.36
C LYS A 197 -26.78 -21.91 6.54
N LYS A 198 -25.58 -21.55 6.89
CA LYS A 198 -24.96 -22.00 8.14
C LYS A 198 -25.55 -21.26 9.33
N THR A 199 -25.58 -21.93 10.47
CA THR A 199 -25.98 -21.37 11.77
C THR A 199 -24.87 -21.61 12.78
N GLY A 200 -24.66 -20.67 13.70
CA GLY A 200 -23.64 -20.72 14.74
C GLY A 200 -23.05 -19.35 15.04
N SER A 201 -22.28 -19.25 16.10
CA SER A 201 -21.61 -17.99 16.47
C SER A 201 -20.37 -17.71 15.60
N ASN A 202 -20.07 -16.43 15.39
CA ASN A 202 -18.87 -15.94 14.66
C ASN A 202 -18.78 -16.42 13.20
N LEU A 203 -19.90 -16.57 12.51
CA LEU A 203 -19.91 -16.90 11.09
C LEU A 203 -19.50 -15.68 10.26
N LEU A 204 -18.51 -15.84 9.40
CA LEU A 204 -18.22 -14.83 8.37
C LEU A 204 -19.43 -14.72 7.43
N GLY A 205 -19.95 -13.49 7.30
CA GLY A 205 -21.16 -13.24 6.50
C GLY A 205 -22.45 -13.13 7.30
N ASP A 206 -22.45 -13.37 8.61
CA ASP A 206 -23.55 -13.04 9.53
C ASP A 206 -23.47 -11.55 9.88
N LEU A 207 -23.98 -10.71 8.98
CA LEU A 207 -23.85 -9.27 9.06
C LEU A 207 -24.80 -8.64 10.09
N ASN A 208 -25.90 -9.31 10.41
CA ASN A 208 -26.88 -8.84 11.40
C ASN A 208 -26.68 -9.47 12.79
N GLN A 209 -25.68 -10.35 12.95
CA GLN A 209 -25.28 -11.03 14.19
C GLN A 209 -26.43 -11.86 14.82
N ASN A 210 -27.25 -12.47 13.98
CA ASN A 210 -28.36 -13.33 14.44
C ASN A 210 -27.97 -14.81 14.56
N ASN A 211 -26.70 -15.14 14.36
CA ASN A 211 -26.11 -16.49 14.34
C ASN A 211 -26.58 -17.34 13.16
N ALA A 212 -26.93 -16.72 12.04
CA ALA A 212 -27.25 -17.40 10.79
C ALA A 212 -26.79 -16.54 9.59
N VAL A 213 -26.36 -17.18 8.51
CA VAL A 213 -26.11 -16.47 7.23
C VAL A 213 -27.29 -16.73 6.30
N ASP A 214 -28.15 -15.72 6.13
CA ASP A 214 -29.41 -15.83 5.40
C ASP A 214 -29.69 -14.63 4.46
N ALA A 215 -30.92 -14.52 3.97
CA ALA A 215 -31.31 -13.46 3.04
C ALA A 215 -31.22 -12.05 3.65
N ASN A 216 -31.25 -11.91 4.97
CA ASN A 216 -31.10 -10.60 5.62
C ASN A 216 -29.67 -10.10 5.51
N ASP A 217 -28.69 -11.02 5.57
CA ASP A 217 -27.29 -10.67 5.40
C ASP A 217 -26.97 -10.28 3.95
N VAL A 218 -27.57 -10.98 2.97
CA VAL A 218 -27.48 -10.57 1.56
C VAL A 218 -28.05 -9.18 1.36
N ARG A 219 -29.14 -8.84 2.04
CA ARG A 219 -29.70 -7.48 1.96
C ARG A 219 -28.78 -6.43 2.55
N LEU A 220 -28.12 -6.70 3.68
CA LEU A 220 -27.13 -5.81 4.27
C LEU A 220 -25.90 -5.70 3.39
N PHE A 221 -25.42 -6.80 2.86
CA PHE A 221 -24.33 -6.84 1.90
C PHE A 221 -24.60 -5.95 0.68
N SER A 222 -25.81 -6.05 0.11
CA SER A 222 -26.20 -5.27 -1.07
C SER A 222 -26.24 -3.74 -0.82
N GLN A 223 -26.49 -3.32 0.41
CA GLN A 223 -26.46 -1.91 0.79
C GLN A 223 -25.05 -1.32 0.67
N GLY A 224 -24.02 -2.06 1.11
CA GLY A 224 -22.62 -1.66 0.93
C GLY A 224 -22.16 -1.68 -0.53
N TRP A 225 -22.67 -2.65 -1.31
CA TRP A 225 -22.34 -2.78 -2.73
C TRP A 225 -22.87 -1.63 -3.60
N LEU A 226 -24.03 -1.09 -3.25
CA LEU A 226 -24.73 -0.04 -4.03
C LEU A 226 -24.38 1.40 -3.61
N THR A 227 -23.61 1.60 -2.54
CA THR A 227 -23.32 2.94 -2.00
C THR A 227 -22.14 3.66 -2.64
N LYS A 228 -21.51 3.10 -3.67
CA LYS A 228 -20.50 3.78 -4.47
C LYS A 228 -21.02 4.06 -5.88
N THR A 229 -21.73 5.15 -6.01
CA THR A 229 -21.87 5.92 -7.26
C THR A 229 -21.13 7.24 -7.12
#